data_cf65a5fe13ba387ee7637804de8f81ed
#
_entry.id   cf65a5fe13ba387ee7637804de8f81ed
#
_cell.length_a   1.000
_cell.length_b   1.000
_cell.length_c   1.000
_cell.angle_alpha   90.00
_cell.angle_beta   90.00
_cell.angle_gamma   90.00
#
_symmetry.space_group_name_H-M   'P 1'
#
loop_
_entity.id
_entity.type
_entity.pdbx_description
1 polymer ?
#
loop_
_entity_poly.entity_id
_entity_poly.type
_entity_poly.pdbx_seq_one_letter_code
_entity_poly.pdbx_strand_id
1 'polypeptide(L)'
;VQPDVSFVIAAHNAAATLDRAIASAMAQRDVSVEIIVADDQSRDNTLDVARAYPKDVVKVVALPANRGPGGARNAGLDLATGRWVAVLDSDDAVLPGRLAAMIARAESAGAVIAVDNLQVVREDGIAEATMFPAKYLEGLREITLADYIAGNIVFESTFNLGYLKPIFQRRFLIENDLRYDQSLSIGEDYILLANALAKGGKCVVEPTTGYIYHIRTGSISRVLELHHIEAMRKADAVFAETNSMDAAAAAAFAKRARSLRKAASFLSLVQHIKARSPLKAIRTALSDPAAVRHMSMPIAVRLKRVAAQFAVGAER
;
A
#
# COMPACT_ATOMS: atom_id res chain seq x y z
N VAL A 1 10.79 -29.21 -3.39
CA VAL A 1 9.72 -28.82 -4.33
C VAL A 1 9.59 -27.30 -4.27
N GLN A 2 9.43 -26.64 -5.42
CA GLN A 2 9.22 -25.19 -5.48
C GLN A 2 7.85 -24.85 -4.86
N PRO A 3 7.76 -23.91 -3.90
CA PRO A 3 6.48 -23.50 -3.35
C PRO A 3 5.63 -22.79 -4.42
N ASP A 4 4.31 -22.85 -4.24
CA ASP A 4 3.39 -22.08 -5.09
C ASP A 4 3.55 -20.59 -4.83
N VAL A 5 3.66 -20.19 -3.57
CA VAL A 5 3.73 -18.78 -3.19
C VAL A 5 4.83 -18.52 -2.16
N SER A 6 5.58 -17.43 -2.37
CA SER A 6 6.40 -16.81 -1.33
C SER A 6 5.65 -15.63 -0.73
N PHE A 7 5.30 -15.72 0.56
CA PHE A 7 4.92 -14.52 1.30
C PHE A 7 6.15 -13.71 1.68
N VAL A 8 6.11 -12.42 1.42
CA VAL A 8 7.12 -11.45 1.87
C VAL A 8 6.48 -10.56 2.92
N ILE A 9 6.98 -10.63 4.15
CA ILE A 9 6.52 -9.84 5.29
C ILE A 9 7.65 -8.89 5.70
N ALA A 10 7.51 -7.60 5.40
CA ALA A 10 8.39 -6.57 5.92
C ALA A 10 7.97 -6.23 7.37
N ALA A 11 8.90 -6.27 8.30
CA ALA A 11 8.63 -6.03 9.72
C ALA A 11 9.57 -4.99 10.31
N HIS A 12 9.03 -4.01 11.04
CA HIS A 12 9.79 -3.06 11.84
C HIS A 12 9.02 -2.73 13.10
N ASN A 13 9.57 -3.10 14.27
CA ASN A 13 8.92 -2.95 15.58
C ASN A 13 7.49 -3.51 15.57
N ALA A 14 7.34 -4.76 15.13
CA ALA A 14 6.07 -5.43 14.89
C ALA A 14 5.84 -6.64 15.84
N ALA A 15 6.57 -6.75 16.95
CA ALA A 15 6.50 -7.91 17.87
C ALA A 15 5.07 -8.26 18.30
N ALA A 16 4.20 -7.26 18.46
CA ALA A 16 2.82 -7.46 18.91
C ALA A 16 1.88 -8.04 17.85
N THR A 17 2.25 -8.01 16.57
CA THR A 17 1.33 -8.34 15.45
C THR A 17 1.87 -9.38 14.49
N LEU A 18 3.18 -9.52 14.41
CA LEU A 18 3.87 -10.38 13.44
C LEU A 18 3.43 -11.85 13.54
N ASP A 19 3.18 -12.36 14.77
CA ASP A 19 2.67 -13.71 14.99
C ASP A 19 1.37 -13.96 14.23
N ARG A 20 0.41 -13.03 14.31
CA ARG A 20 -0.86 -13.10 13.58
C ARG A 20 -0.64 -13.14 12.07
N ALA A 21 0.25 -12.30 11.52
CA ALA A 21 0.56 -12.27 10.10
C ALA A 21 1.13 -13.61 9.64
N ILE A 22 2.15 -14.14 10.34
CA ILE A 22 2.77 -15.43 10.02
C ILE A 22 1.75 -16.56 10.14
N ALA A 23 1.00 -16.65 11.22
CA ALA A 23 0.00 -17.68 11.42
C ALA A 23 -1.07 -17.69 10.32
N SER A 24 -1.52 -16.52 9.87
CA SER A 24 -2.48 -16.38 8.78
C SER A 24 -1.90 -16.83 7.42
N ALA A 25 -0.62 -16.56 7.17
CA ALA A 25 0.09 -17.02 5.98
C ALA A 25 0.27 -18.54 5.99
N MET A 26 0.59 -19.14 7.14
CA MET A 26 0.68 -20.59 7.31
C MET A 26 -0.67 -21.31 7.13
N ALA A 27 -1.77 -20.63 7.44
CA ALA A 27 -3.12 -21.18 7.35
C ALA A 27 -3.68 -21.24 5.90
N GLN A 28 -2.90 -20.86 4.88
CA GLN A 28 -3.35 -20.95 3.48
C GLN A 28 -3.68 -22.41 3.11
N ARG A 29 -4.70 -22.57 2.28
CA ARG A 29 -5.19 -23.88 1.82
C ARG A 29 -5.03 -24.00 0.32
N ASP A 30 -4.88 -25.23 -0.15
CA ASP A 30 -4.80 -25.60 -1.57
C ASP A 30 -3.62 -24.98 -2.32
N VAL A 31 -2.63 -24.44 -1.59
CA VAL A 31 -1.36 -23.90 -2.10
C VAL A 31 -0.24 -24.19 -1.11
N SER A 32 0.93 -24.46 -1.62
CA SER A 32 2.15 -24.58 -0.81
C SER A 32 2.79 -23.19 -0.64
N VAL A 33 3.15 -22.84 0.60
CA VAL A 33 3.71 -21.52 0.91
C VAL A 33 5.09 -21.63 1.56
N GLU A 34 5.96 -20.68 1.26
CA GLU A 34 7.09 -20.28 2.10
C GLU A 34 6.85 -18.88 2.62
N ILE A 35 7.35 -18.59 3.80
CA ILE A 35 7.19 -17.28 4.44
C ILE A 35 8.58 -16.68 4.64
N ILE A 36 8.75 -15.43 4.22
CA ILE A 36 10.00 -14.71 4.35
C ILE A 36 9.72 -13.44 5.16
N VAL A 37 10.25 -13.39 6.37
CA VAL A 37 10.18 -12.20 7.23
C VAL A 37 11.45 -11.40 7.04
N ALA A 38 11.32 -10.19 6.54
CA ALA A 38 12.40 -9.23 6.40
C ALA A 38 12.31 -8.19 7.53
N ASP A 39 13.15 -8.33 8.53
CA ASP A 39 13.24 -7.41 9.67
C ASP A 39 14.08 -6.19 9.30
N ASP A 40 13.45 -5.03 9.32
CA ASP A 40 14.05 -3.74 8.95
C ASP A 40 14.68 -3.04 10.16
N GLN A 41 15.61 -3.72 10.84
CA GLN A 41 16.33 -3.24 12.01
C GLN A 41 15.37 -2.92 13.19
N SER A 42 14.53 -3.86 13.58
CA SER A 42 13.67 -3.72 14.75
C SER A 42 14.47 -3.60 16.04
N ARG A 43 13.91 -2.89 17.01
CA ARG A 43 14.49 -2.68 18.36
C ARG A 43 13.71 -3.39 19.46
N ASP A 44 12.56 -3.96 19.10
CA ASP A 44 11.72 -4.78 19.97
C ASP A 44 11.95 -6.28 19.70
N ASN A 45 11.11 -7.15 20.23
CA ASN A 45 11.23 -8.61 20.09
C ASN A 45 10.75 -9.14 18.73
N THR A 46 10.64 -8.31 17.67
CA THR A 46 10.17 -8.73 16.35
C THR A 46 10.96 -9.92 15.80
N LEU A 47 12.29 -9.86 15.88
CA LEU A 47 13.17 -10.95 15.43
C LEU A 47 12.97 -12.26 16.19
N ASP A 48 12.74 -12.18 17.51
CA ASP A 48 12.53 -13.35 18.34
C ASP A 48 11.21 -14.02 17.98
N VAL A 49 10.14 -13.24 17.75
CA VAL A 49 8.86 -13.74 17.25
C VAL A 49 9.04 -14.47 15.91
N ALA A 50 9.73 -13.87 14.95
CA ALA A 50 9.96 -14.49 13.64
C ALA A 50 10.79 -15.79 13.76
N ARG A 51 11.81 -15.82 14.60
CA ARG A 51 12.72 -16.96 14.79
C ARG A 51 12.14 -18.10 15.63
N ALA A 52 11.01 -17.88 16.32
CA ALA A 52 10.30 -18.92 17.03
C ALA A 52 9.63 -19.95 16.11
N TYR A 53 9.45 -19.61 14.84
CA TYR A 53 8.88 -20.51 13.84
C TYR A 53 9.92 -21.46 13.23
N PRO A 54 9.49 -22.65 12.75
CA PRO A 54 10.40 -23.61 12.08
C PRO A 54 11.06 -22.98 10.85
N LYS A 55 12.39 -23.14 10.72
CA LYS A 55 13.20 -22.51 9.65
C LYS A 55 12.91 -23.02 8.24
N ASP A 56 12.33 -24.19 8.13
CA ASP A 56 11.86 -24.78 6.87
C ASP A 56 10.56 -24.15 6.37
N VAL A 57 9.82 -23.47 7.25
CA VAL A 57 8.56 -22.76 6.92
C VAL A 57 8.79 -21.25 6.84
N VAL A 58 9.50 -20.68 7.83
CA VAL A 58 9.74 -19.23 7.95
C VAL A 58 11.24 -18.93 7.81
N LYS A 59 11.59 -18.27 6.73
CA LYS A 59 12.93 -17.71 6.52
C LYS A 59 12.97 -16.30 7.09
N VAL A 60 14.05 -15.98 7.81
CA VAL A 60 14.21 -14.65 8.43
C VAL A 60 15.47 -13.99 7.88
N VAL A 61 15.33 -12.78 7.36
CA VAL A 61 16.45 -11.90 7.00
C VAL A 61 16.39 -10.65 7.87
N ALA A 62 17.47 -10.40 8.64
CA ALA A 62 17.63 -9.20 9.45
C ALA A 62 18.50 -8.21 8.69
N LEU A 63 17.96 -7.03 8.41
CA LEU A 63 18.70 -5.99 7.72
C LEU A 63 19.69 -5.28 8.67
N PRO A 64 20.89 -4.95 8.22
CA PRO A 64 21.90 -4.28 9.07
C PRO A 64 21.56 -2.81 9.35
N ALA A 65 20.66 -2.22 8.58
CA ALA A 65 20.17 -0.86 8.72
C ALA A 65 18.72 -0.77 8.27
N ASN A 66 17.97 0.20 8.83
CA ASN A 66 16.61 0.47 8.38
C ASN A 66 16.63 1.02 6.94
N ARG A 67 15.94 0.35 6.03
CA ARG A 67 15.84 0.66 4.61
C ARG A 67 14.41 1.01 4.17
N GLY A 68 13.52 1.12 5.13
CA GLY A 68 12.10 1.37 4.91
C GLY A 68 11.36 0.15 4.34
N PRO A 69 10.03 0.25 4.17
CA PRO A 69 9.19 -0.87 3.75
C PRO A 69 9.61 -1.43 2.37
N GLY A 70 9.96 -0.57 1.43
CA GLY A 70 10.43 -0.99 0.10
C GLY A 70 11.74 -1.77 0.16
N GLY A 71 12.69 -1.32 1.00
CA GLY A 71 13.97 -2.00 1.19
C GLY A 71 13.84 -3.37 1.83
N ALA A 72 12.99 -3.48 2.85
CA ALA A 72 12.69 -4.75 3.52
C ALA A 72 11.98 -5.73 2.57
N ARG A 73 10.96 -5.26 1.81
CA ARG A 73 10.28 -6.10 0.82
C ARG A 73 11.23 -6.58 -0.27
N ASN A 74 12.15 -5.74 -0.76
CA ASN A 74 13.14 -6.15 -1.74
C ASN A 74 14.07 -7.25 -1.20
N ALA A 75 14.53 -7.15 0.05
CA ALA A 75 15.33 -8.20 0.67
C ALA A 75 14.56 -9.51 0.78
N GLY A 76 13.26 -9.46 1.04
CA GLY A 76 12.38 -10.63 1.01
C GLY A 76 12.20 -11.19 -0.41
N LEU A 77 12.04 -10.34 -1.41
CA LEU A 77 11.95 -10.74 -2.82
C LEU A 77 13.20 -11.48 -3.30
N ASP A 78 14.37 -11.07 -2.84
CA ASP A 78 15.66 -11.73 -3.18
C ASP A 78 15.73 -13.18 -2.69
N LEU A 79 15.04 -13.52 -1.62
CA LEU A 79 14.97 -14.86 -1.04
C LEU A 79 13.77 -15.68 -1.54
N ALA A 80 12.82 -15.05 -2.24
CA ALA A 80 11.61 -15.70 -2.72
C ALA A 80 11.94 -16.75 -3.80
N THR A 81 11.38 -17.96 -3.65
CA THR A 81 11.54 -19.07 -4.59
C THR A 81 10.23 -19.55 -5.20
N GLY A 82 9.10 -19.12 -4.65
CA GLY A 82 7.76 -19.48 -5.11
C GLY A 82 7.45 -19.08 -6.55
N ARG A 83 6.47 -19.74 -7.16
CA ARG A 83 5.96 -19.36 -8.49
C ARG A 83 5.34 -17.97 -8.47
N TRP A 84 4.62 -17.65 -7.38
CA TRP A 84 4.01 -16.35 -7.11
C TRP A 84 4.66 -15.70 -5.89
N VAL A 85 4.56 -14.39 -5.82
CA VAL A 85 4.94 -13.59 -4.65
C VAL A 85 3.70 -12.87 -4.15
N ALA A 86 3.46 -12.95 -2.84
CA ALA A 86 2.42 -12.20 -2.13
C ALA A 86 3.08 -11.35 -1.04
N VAL A 87 2.71 -10.08 -0.95
CA VAL A 87 3.13 -9.22 0.17
C VAL A 87 2.06 -9.25 1.25
N LEU A 88 2.51 -9.37 2.50
CA LEU A 88 1.67 -9.27 3.67
C LEU A 88 2.31 -8.28 4.65
N ASP A 89 1.56 -7.28 5.06
CA ASP A 89 2.04 -6.34 6.07
C ASP A 89 2.08 -7.02 7.45
N SER A 90 3.08 -6.71 8.25
CA SER A 90 3.33 -7.39 9.55
C SER A 90 2.25 -7.14 10.60
N ASP A 91 1.32 -6.24 10.34
CA ASP A 91 0.18 -5.91 11.19
C ASP A 91 -1.19 -6.35 10.63
N ASP A 92 -1.19 -7.05 9.49
CA ASP A 92 -2.38 -7.53 8.80
C ASP A 92 -2.53 -9.06 8.89
N ALA A 93 -3.51 -9.60 8.17
CA ALA A 93 -3.72 -11.04 8.05
C ALA A 93 -4.36 -11.39 6.70
N VAL A 94 -4.42 -12.69 6.38
CA VAL A 94 -5.06 -13.19 5.17
C VAL A 94 -5.99 -14.36 5.48
N LEU A 95 -7.10 -14.47 4.73
CA LEU A 95 -8.02 -15.60 4.85
C LEU A 95 -7.47 -16.87 4.19
N PRO A 96 -7.81 -18.08 4.68
CA PRO A 96 -7.15 -19.32 4.27
C PRO A 96 -7.26 -19.70 2.78
N GLY A 97 -8.28 -19.27 2.06
CA GLY A 97 -8.48 -19.58 0.63
C GLY A 97 -8.00 -18.48 -0.32
N ARG A 98 -7.43 -17.39 0.20
CA ARG A 98 -7.09 -16.20 -0.59
C ARG A 98 -6.21 -16.50 -1.79
N LEU A 99 -5.08 -17.16 -1.56
CA LEU A 99 -4.07 -17.35 -2.61
C LEU A 99 -4.55 -18.33 -3.68
N ALA A 100 -5.24 -19.40 -3.30
CA ALA A 100 -5.80 -20.36 -4.25
C ALA A 100 -6.79 -19.69 -5.21
N ALA A 101 -7.70 -18.86 -4.68
CA ALA A 101 -8.67 -18.11 -5.50
C ALA A 101 -7.98 -17.12 -6.46
N MET A 102 -7.02 -16.33 -5.95
CA MET A 102 -6.30 -15.35 -6.76
C MET A 102 -5.46 -16.01 -7.87
N ILE A 103 -4.77 -17.11 -7.57
CA ILE A 103 -3.96 -17.85 -8.55
C ILE A 103 -4.86 -18.46 -9.61
N ALA A 104 -5.94 -19.14 -9.22
CA ALA A 104 -6.90 -19.74 -10.17
C ALA A 104 -7.48 -18.65 -11.10
N ARG A 105 -7.82 -17.48 -10.55
CA ARG A 105 -8.31 -16.33 -11.32
C ARG A 105 -7.26 -15.82 -12.31
N ALA A 106 -6.02 -15.67 -11.88
CA ALA A 106 -4.92 -15.20 -12.72
C ALA A 106 -4.62 -16.21 -13.84
N GLU A 107 -4.46 -17.48 -13.51
CA GLU A 107 -4.14 -18.54 -14.48
C GLU A 107 -5.25 -18.72 -15.51
N SER A 108 -6.53 -18.70 -15.10
CA SER A 108 -7.66 -18.79 -16.02
C SER A 108 -7.73 -17.64 -17.02
N ALA A 109 -7.22 -16.47 -16.65
CA ALA A 109 -7.22 -15.29 -17.48
C ALA A 109 -5.89 -15.06 -18.24
N GLY A 110 -4.88 -15.92 -18.03
CA GLY A 110 -3.53 -15.71 -18.54
C GLY A 110 -2.89 -14.43 -17.98
N ALA A 111 -3.18 -14.11 -16.72
CA ALA A 111 -2.66 -12.92 -16.04
C ALA A 111 -1.43 -13.25 -15.19
N VAL A 112 -0.57 -12.27 -15.00
CA VAL A 112 0.65 -12.35 -14.17
C VAL A 112 0.50 -11.60 -12.86
N ILE A 113 -0.62 -10.92 -12.66
CA ILE A 113 -0.96 -10.15 -11.47
C ILE A 113 -2.42 -10.41 -11.11
N ALA A 114 -2.70 -10.63 -9.84
CA ALA A 114 -4.07 -10.64 -9.33
C ALA A 114 -4.16 -9.77 -8.08
N VAL A 115 -5.32 -9.15 -7.90
CA VAL A 115 -5.69 -8.36 -6.72
C VAL A 115 -7.02 -8.82 -6.18
N ASP A 116 -7.27 -8.62 -4.90
CA ASP A 116 -8.52 -8.95 -4.23
C ASP A 116 -9.03 -7.81 -3.36
N ASN A 117 -10.20 -7.98 -2.75
CA ASN A 117 -10.77 -7.01 -1.82
C ASN A 117 -10.17 -7.17 -0.41
N LEU A 118 -10.28 -6.12 0.38
CA LEU A 118 -9.80 -6.09 1.75
C LEU A 118 -10.98 -5.93 2.72
N GLN A 119 -10.99 -6.74 3.78
CA GLN A 119 -11.82 -6.52 4.96
C GLN A 119 -11.11 -5.56 5.88
N VAL A 120 -11.73 -4.45 6.20
CA VAL A 120 -11.20 -3.50 7.18
C VAL A 120 -11.61 -3.94 8.58
N VAL A 121 -10.63 -4.02 9.49
CA VAL A 121 -10.83 -4.36 10.90
C VAL A 121 -10.25 -3.25 11.76
N ARG A 122 -11.04 -2.79 12.72
CA ARG A 122 -10.61 -1.76 13.67
C ARG A 122 -9.67 -2.33 14.75
N GLU A 123 -9.03 -1.43 15.48
CA GLU A 123 -8.11 -1.79 16.57
C GLU A 123 -8.80 -2.60 17.69
N ASP A 124 -10.10 -2.42 17.89
CA ASP A 124 -10.93 -3.17 18.83
C ASP A 124 -11.37 -4.56 18.29
N GLY A 125 -10.89 -4.95 17.10
CA GLY A 125 -11.21 -6.23 16.46
C GLY A 125 -12.56 -6.26 15.73
N ILE A 126 -13.30 -5.14 15.71
CA ILE A 126 -14.59 -5.07 15.00
C ILE A 126 -14.33 -4.94 13.50
N ALA A 127 -14.91 -5.86 12.72
CA ALA A 127 -14.91 -5.78 11.27
C ALA A 127 -15.82 -4.64 10.80
N GLU A 128 -15.29 -3.76 9.97
CA GLU A 128 -16.04 -2.73 9.26
C GLU A 128 -16.47 -3.25 7.87
N ALA A 129 -16.92 -2.33 7.01
CA ALA A 129 -17.17 -2.65 5.60
C ALA A 129 -15.87 -3.05 4.88
N THR A 130 -16.01 -3.72 3.73
CA THR A 130 -14.89 -3.97 2.84
C THR A 130 -14.31 -2.65 2.31
N MET A 131 -13.01 -2.62 2.02
CA MET A 131 -12.30 -1.42 1.52
C MET A 131 -12.96 -0.88 0.25
N PHE A 132 -13.39 -1.78 -0.63
CA PHE A 132 -14.07 -1.45 -1.87
C PHE A 132 -15.47 -2.07 -1.88
N PRO A 133 -16.50 -1.37 -2.37
CA PRO A 133 -17.80 -1.98 -2.63
C PRO A 133 -17.64 -3.16 -3.61
N ALA A 134 -18.29 -4.30 -3.33
CA ALA A 134 -18.18 -5.50 -4.16
C ALA A 134 -18.50 -5.20 -5.63
N LYS A 135 -19.61 -4.49 -5.91
CA LYS A 135 -20.01 -4.07 -7.26
C LYS A 135 -18.95 -3.24 -7.99
N TYR A 136 -18.15 -2.46 -7.25
CA TYR A 136 -17.06 -1.67 -7.85
C TYR A 136 -15.95 -2.59 -8.37
N LEU A 137 -15.50 -3.54 -7.57
CA LEU A 137 -14.46 -4.50 -7.97
C LEU A 137 -14.97 -5.50 -9.02
N GLU A 138 -16.21 -5.99 -8.91
CA GLU A 138 -16.83 -6.84 -9.92
C GLU A 138 -16.90 -6.17 -11.30
N GLY A 139 -17.07 -4.83 -11.32
CA GLY A 139 -17.02 -4.03 -12.54
C GLY A 139 -15.61 -3.89 -13.13
N LEU A 140 -14.58 -3.99 -12.29
CA LEU A 140 -13.16 -3.92 -12.67
C LEU A 140 -12.60 -5.33 -12.92
N ARG A 141 -13.11 -6.07 -13.90
CA ARG A 141 -12.64 -7.44 -14.19
C ARG A 141 -11.12 -7.52 -14.40
N GLU A 142 -10.55 -6.46 -14.92
CA GLU A 142 -9.14 -6.25 -15.20
C GLU A 142 -8.79 -4.80 -14.85
N ILE A 143 -7.60 -4.56 -14.32
CA ILE A 143 -7.11 -3.22 -14.00
C ILE A 143 -6.07 -2.83 -15.04
N THR A 144 -6.39 -1.82 -15.85
CA THR A 144 -5.44 -1.21 -16.78
C THR A 144 -4.52 -0.21 -16.06
N LEU A 145 -3.42 0.18 -16.70
CA LEU A 145 -2.56 1.25 -16.17
C LEU A 145 -3.35 2.56 -15.98
N ALA A 146 -4.22 2.89 -16.92
CA ALA A 146 -5.05 4.11 -16.84
C ALA A 146 -6.01 4.06 -15.64
N ASP A 147 -6.71 2.93 -15.42
CA ASP A 147 -7.61 2.74 -14.28
C ASP A 147 -6.85 2.84 -12.96
N TYR A 148 -5.68 2.18 -12.89
CA TYR A 148 -4.87 2.18 -11.69
C TYR A 148 -4.37 3.58 -11.32
N ILE A 149 -3.84 4.33 -12.29
CA ILE A 149 -3.42 5.72 -12.08
C ILE A 149 -4.61 6.60 -11.68
N ALA A 150 -5.75 6.47 -12.38
CA ALA A 150 -6.96 7.24 -12.09
C ALA A 150 -7.54 6.94 -10.70
N GLY A 151 -7.43 5.67 -10.25
CA GLY A 151 -7.81 5.24 -8.90
C GLY A 151 -6.84 5.71 -7.79
N ASN A 152 -5.73 6.38 -8.14
CA ASN A 152 -4.70 6.80 -7.18
C ASN A 152 -4.42 8.32 -7.21
N ILE A 153 -5.44 9.12 -7.43
CA ILE A 153 -5.32 10.59 -7.42
C ILE A 153 -5.47 11.10 -5.99
N VAL A 154 -4.40 11.68 -5.47
CA VAL A 154 -4.30 12.14 -4.07
C VAL A 154 -5.39 13.16 -3.76
N PHE A 155 -6.12 12.97 -2.66
CA PHE A 155 -7.25 13.74 -2.17
C PHE A 155 -8.50 13.78 -3.08
N GLU A 156 -8.48 13.15 -4.26
CA GLU A 156 -9.60 13.19 -5.20
C GLU A 156 -10.25 11.81 -5.43
N SER A 157 -9.47 10.71 -5.33
CA SER A 157 -10.01 9.36 -5.54
C SER A 157 -10.94 8.95 -4.40
N THR A 158 -12.16 8.53 -4.76
CA THR A 158 -13.13 7.97 -3.78
C THR A 158 -12.64 6.62 -3.26
N PHE A 159 -12.11 5.77 -4.15
CA PHE A 159 -11.50 4.50 -3.85
C PHE A 159 -10.05 4.53 -4.30
N ASN A 160 -9.14 4.36 -3.35
CA ASN A 160 -7.71 4.37 -3.64
C ASN A 160 -7.22 2.95 -3.93
N LEU A 161 -7.01 2.63 -5.22
CA LEU A 161 -6.54 1.31 -5.66
C LEU A 161 -5.12 0.97 -5.18
N GLY A 162 -4.38 1.94 -4.64
CA GLY A 162 -3.07 1.69 -4.00
C GLY A 162 -3.16 0.88 -2.70
N TYR A 163 -4.36 0.69 -2.13
CA TYR A 163 -4.57 -0.22 -1.00
C TYR A 163 -4.65 -1.69 -1.42
N LEU A 164 -4.88 -1.99 -2.70
CA LEU A 164 -4.90 -3.37 -3.18
C LEU A 164 -3.56 -4.06 -2.88
N LYS A 165 -3.65 -5.33 -2.47
CA LYS A 165 -2.48 -6.16 -2.13
C LYS A 165 -2.28 -7.24 -3.20
N PRO A 166 -1.57 -6.91 -4.29
CA PRO A 166 -1.39 -7.80 -5.42
C PRO A 166 -0.55 -9.03 -5.06
N ILE A 167 -0.86 -10.14 -5.77
CA ILE A 167 0.10 -11.20 -5.98
C ILE A 167 0.71 -11.03 -7.37
N PHE A 168 1.98 -11.35 -7.51
CA PHE A 168 2.72 -11.27 -8.76
C PHE A 168 3.29 -12.63 -9.15
N GLN A 169 3.23 -12.97 -10.42
CA GLN A 169 4.05 -14.06 -10.93
C GLN A 169 5.52 -13.68 -10.77
N ARG A 170 6.28 -14.46 -9.98
CA ARG A 170 7.68 -14.11 -9.62
C ARG A 170 8.57 -13.96 -10.87
N ARG A 171 8.39 -14.84 -11.86
CA ARG A 171 9.13 -14.77 -13.11
C ARG A 171 8.96 -13.42 -13.81
N PHE A 172 7.72 -12.90 -13.84
CA PHE A 172 7.43 -11.60 -14.43
C PHE A 172 8.16 -10.44 -13.73
N LEU A 173 8.24 -10.48 -12.38
CA LEU A 173 9.02 -9.49 -11.61
C LEU A 173 10.50 -9.51 -11.99
N ILE A 174 11.08 -10.70 -12.12
CA ILE A 174 12.50 -10.88 -12.44
C ILE A 174 12.81 -10.44 -13.87
N GLU A 175 12.03 -10.89 -14.85
CA GLU A 175 12.26 -10.60 -16.28
C GLU A 175 12.12 -9.12 -16.61
N ASN A 176 11.36 -8.36 -15.81
CA ASN A 176 11.16 -6.92 -16.00
C ASN A 176 11.92 -6.06 -14.97
N ASP A 177 12.80 -6.66 -14.16
CA ASP A 177 13.57 -5.99 -13.10
C ASP A 177 12.69 -5.12 -12.18
N LEU A 178 11.53 -5.65 -11.78
CA LEU A 178 10.56 -4.94 -10.96
C LEU A 178 10.90 -5.06 -9.47
N ARG A 179 11.16 -3.92 -8.84
CA ARG A 179 11.54 -3.77 -7.44
C ARG A 179 10.78 -2.63 -6.79
N TYR A 180 10.64 -2.69 -5.47
CA TYR A 180 10.13 -1.57 -4.70
C TYR A 180 11.11 -0.41 -4.72
N ASP A 181 10.60 0.81 -4.88
CA ASP A 181 11.39 2.03 -4.73
C ASP A 181 11.67 2.30 -3.24
N GLN A 182 12.92 2.16 -2.84
CA GLN A 182 13.36 2.33 -1.46
C GLN A 182 13.39 3.79 -0.99
N SER A 183 13.25 4.75 -1.91
CA SER A 183 13.14 6.17 -1.58
C SER A 183 11.76 6.55 -1.06
N LEU A 184 10.78 5.65 -1.20
CA LEU A 184 9.39 5.84 -0.79
C LEU A 184 9.12 5.14 0.55
N SER A 185 8.58 5.88 1.51
CA SER A 185 7.99 5.34 2.74
C SER A 185 6.46 5.24 2.67
N ILE A 186 5.85 5.91 1.69
CA ILE A 186 4.43 5.82 1.32
C ILE A 186 4.34 5.89 -0.20
N GLY A 187 3.59 4.95 -0.80
CA GLY A 187 3.36 4.91 -2.24
C GLY A 187 4.31 3.98 -2.99
N GLU A 188 5.12 3.22 -2.29
CA GLU A 188 6.00 2.18 -2.87
C GLU A 188 5.19 1.06 -3.53
N ASP A 189 4.05 0.67 -2.94
CA ASP A 189 3.10 -0.31 -3.51
C ASP A 189 2.51 0.22 -4.83
N TYR A 190 2.14 1.52 -4.85
CA TYR A 190 1.61 2.16 -6.05
C TYR A 190 2.62 2.10 -7.21
N ILE A 191 3.86 2.51 -6.97
CA ILE A 191 4.87 2.60 -8.04
C ILE A 191 5.25 1.22 -8.56
N LEU A 192 5.32 0.19 -7.72
CA LEU A 192 5.61 -1.17 -8.17
C LEU A 192 4.52 -1.69 -9.11
N LEU A 193 3.24 -1.59 -8.70
CA LEU A 193 2.14 -2.09 -9.53
C LEU A 193 1.97 -1.24 -10.81
N ALA A 194 2.17 0.08 -10.75
CA ALA A 194 2.15 0.94 -11.93
C ALA A 194 3.25 0.52 -12.94
N ASN A 195 4.48 0.28 -12.48
CA ASN A 195 5.56 -0.23 -13.33
C ASN A 195 5.22 -1.60 -13.92
N ALA A 196 4.65 -2.52 -13.12
CA ALA A 196 4.25 -3.84 -13.60
C ALA A 196 3.19 -3.74 -14.72
N LEU A 197 2.19 -2.88 -14.56
CA LEU A 197 1.17 -2.62 -15.59
C LEU A 197 1.78 -1.98 -16.85
N ALA A 198 2.69 -1.02 -16.68
CA ALA A 198 3.38 -0.35 -17.81
C ALA A 198 4.29 -1.31 -18.60
N LYS A 199 4.82 -2.37 -17.95
CA LYS A 199 5.56 -3.46 -18.61
C LYS A 199 4.65 -4.52 -19.26
N GLY A 200 3.34 -4.25 -19.36
CA GLY A 200 2.38 -5.16 -19.97
C GLY A 200 1.87 -6.27 -19.06
N GLY A 201 2.09 -6.16 -17.75
CA GLY A 201 1.55 -7.11 -16.79
C GLY A 201 0.02 -7.05 -16.75
N LYS A 202 -0.64 -8.13 -17.19
CA LYS A 202 -2.08 -8.26 -17.08
C LYS A 202 -2.47 -8.45 -15.61
N CYS A 203 -3.33 -7.57 -15.08
CA CYS A 203 -3.82 -7.57 -13.71
C CYS A 203 -5.31 -7.86 -13.67
N VAL A 204 -5.71 -8.95 -13.02
CA VAL A 204 -7.12 -9.35 -12.86
C VAL A 204 -7.60 -9.13 -11.43
N VAL A 205 -8.90 -8.95 -11.29
CA VAL A 205 -9.55 -8.78 -10.01
C VAL A 205 -10.26 -10.07 -9.60
N GLU A 206 -9.91 -10.57 -8.41
CA GLU A 206 -10.66 -11.57 -7.67
C GLU A 206 -11.61 -10.81 -6.73
N PRO A 207 -12.95 -10.86 -6.94
CA PRO A 207 -13.85 -9.99 -6.19
C PRO A 207 -14.04 -10.41 -4.73
N THR A 208 -13.68 -11.64 -4.36
CA THR A 208 -13.81 -12.11 -2.98
C THR A 208 -12.81 -11.42 -2.06
N THR A 209 -13.24 -11.19 -0.84
CA THR A 209 -12.37 -10.59 0.19
C THR A 209 -11.44 -11.65 0.75
N GLY A 210 -10.14 -11.45 0.62
CA GLY A 210 -9.13 -12.38 1.12
C GLY A 210 -8.09 -11.76 2.04
N TYR A 211 -7.94 -10.45 2.02
CA TYR A 211 -7.00 -9.71 2.86
C TYR A 211 -7.71 -9.03 4.03
N ILE A 212 -7.15 -9.09 5.23
CA ILE A 212 -7.67 -8.45 6.45
C ILE A 212 -6.75 -7.29 6.80
N TYR A 213 -7.22 -6.08 6.55
CA TYR A 213 -6.50 -4.84 6.81
C TYR A 213 -6.86 -4.32 8.21
N HIS A 214 -5.88 -4.27 9.12
CA HIS A 214 -6.07 -3.78 10.50
C HIS A 214 -5.71 -2.30 10.61
N ILE A 215 -6.71 -1.48 10.92
CA ILE A 215 -6.47 -0.08 11.23
C ILE A 215 -5.79 0.02 12.60
N ARG A 216 -4.63 0.68 12.68
CA ARG A 216 -3.91 0.95 13.93
C ARG A 216 -3.68 2.42 14.16
N THR A 217 -3.69 2.81 15.44
CA THR A 217 -3.23 4.13 15.84
C THR A 217 -1.72 4.21 15.63
N GLY A 218 -1.24 5.22 14.87
CA GLY A 218 0.20 5.37 14.57
C GLY A 218 0.67 4.74 13.26
N SER A 219 -0.23 4.18 12.43
CA SER A 219 0.13 3.70 11.09
C SER A 219 0.74 4.83 10.24
N ILE A 220 1.88 4.56 9.58
CA ILE A 220 2.64 5.54 8.77
C ILE A 220 1.77 6.11 7.65
N SER A 221 0.92 5.30 7.04
CA SER A 221 0.05 5.70 5.93
C SER A 221 -1.07 6.71 6.30
N ARG A 222 -1.31 6.95 7.60
CA ARG A 222 -2.37 7.86 8.08
C ARG A 222 -2.02 9.34 8.02
N VAL A 223 -0.74 9.68 7.98
CA VAL A 223 -0.30 11.08 7.99
C VAL A 223 0.57 11.34 6.78
N LEU A 224 -0.05 11.89 5.76
CA LEU A 224 0.67 12.31 4.56
C LEU A 224 1.33 13.68 4.82
N GLU A 225 2.65 13.71 4.72
CA GLU A 225 3.48 14.90 4.92
C GLU A 225 4.08 15.40 3.60
N LEU A 226 4.62 16.63 3.62
CA LEU A 226 5.17 17.24 2.41
C LEU A 226 6.30 16.41 1.79
N HIS A 227 7.19 15.86 2.61
CA HIS A 227 8.30 15.04 2.11
C HIS A 227 7.84 13.75 1.42
N HIS A 228 6.72 13.14 1.86
CA HIS A 228 6.12 11.99 1.16
C HIS A 228 5.63 12.38 -0.23
N ILE A 229 4.94 13.54 -0.35
CA ILE A 229 4.48 14.04 -1.65
C ILE A 229 5.65 14.36 -2.58
N GLU A 230 6.72 14.94 -2.06
CA GLU A 230 7.92 15.25 -2.85
C GLU A 230 8.62 13.97 -3.34
N ALA A 231 8.70 12.93 -2.49
CA ALA A 231 9.21 11.63 -2.88
C ALA A 231 8.34 10.98 -3.96
N MET A 232 7.01 10.98 -3.79
CA MET A 232 6.07 10.47 -4.81
C MET A 232 6.22 11.20 -6.15
N ARG A 233 6.38 12.54 -6.13
CA ARG A 233 6.58 13.32 -7.36
C ARG A 233 7.89 12.95 -8.09
N LYS A 234 8.96 12.67 -7.34
CA LYS A 234 10.22 12.20 -7.93
C LYS A 234 10.07 10.81 -8.53
N ALA A 235 9.42 9.89 -7.81
CA ALA A 235 9.15 8.55 -8.32
C ALA A 235 8.25 8.57 -9.56
N ASP A 236 7.19 9.41 -9.56
CA ASP A 236 6.32 9.61 -10.72
C ASP A 236 7.10 10.19 -11.93
N ALA A 237 8.09 11.07 -11.72
CA ALA A 237 8.92 11.59 -12.80
C ALA A 237 9.79 10.48 -13.41
N VAL A 238 10.46 9.67 -12.59
CA VAL A 238 11.23 8.51 -13.06
C VAL A 238 10.34 7.52 -13.80
N PHE A 239 9.14 7.25 -13.27
CA PHE A 239 8.16 6.39 -13.95
C PHE A 239 7.82 6.89 -15.36
N ALA A 240 7.59 8.20 -15.53
CA ALA A 240 7.25 8.79 -16.81
C ALA A 240 8.42 8.77 -17.82
N GLU A 241 9.67 8.84 -17.33
CA GLU A 241 10.87 8.75 -18.16
C GLU A 241 11.17 7.32 -18.61
N THR A 242 10.82 6.33 -17.79
CA THR A 242 11.20 4.92 -18.01
C THR A 242 10.11 4.06 -18.63
N ASN A 243 8.88 4.58 -18.72
CA ASN A 243 7.74 3.83 -19.24
C ASN A 243 6.97 4.61 -20.31
N SER A 244 6.55 3.91 -21.36
CA SER A 244 5.59 4.45 -22.32
C SER A 244 4.17 4.29 -21.80
N MET A 245 3.34 5.28 -22.09
CA MET A 245 1.92 5.32 -21.72
C MET A 245 1.07 5.56 -22.96
N ASP A 246 -0.05 4.84 -23.05
CA ASP A 246 -1.07 5.20 -24.04
C ASP A 246 -1.77 6.53 -23.68
N ALA A 247 -2.64 7.02 -24.55
CA ALA A 247 -3.32 8.29 -24.36
C ALA A 247 -4.17 8.35 -23.09
N ALA A 248 -4.81 7.24 -22.69
CA ALA A 248 -5.65 7.15 -21.50
C ALA A 248 -4.79 7.21 -20.23
N ALA A 249 -3.72 6.40 -20.16
CA ALA A 249 -2.79 6.40 -19.05
C ALA A 249 -2.06 7.75 -18.91
N ALA A 250 -1.65 8.36 -20.02
CA ALA A 250 -1.01 9.69 -20.01
C ALA A 250 -1.96 10.78 -19.49
N ALA A 251 -3.25 10.74 -19.86
CA ALA A 251 -4.25 11.67 -19.34
C ALA A 251 -4.48 11.49 -17.82
N ALA A 252 -4.59 10.23 -17.35
CA ALA A 252 -4.70 9.90 -15.93
C ALA A 252 -3.45 10.36 -15.15
N PHE A 253 -2.27 10.10 -15.70
CA PHE A 253 -0.99 10.51 -15.11
C PHE A 253 -0.86 12.03 -15.01
N ALA A 254 -1.24 12.77 -16.05
CA ALA A 254 -1.26 14.24 -16.01
C ALA A 254 -2.22 14.77 -14.91
N LYS A 255 -3.36 14.09 -14.67
CA LYS A 255 -4.29 14.42 -13.58
C LYS A 255 -3.65 14.13 -12.21
N ARG A 256 -3.02 12.97 -12.05
CA ARG A 256 -2.28 12.61 -10.83
C ARG A 256 -1.14 13.60 -10.54
N ALA A 257 -0.33 13.95 -11.52
CA ALA A 257 0.74 14.93 -11.37
C ALA A 257 0.22 16.31 -10.93
N ARG A 258 -0.94 16.73 -11.42
CA ARG A 258 -1.60 17.96 -10.95
C ARG A 258 -2.08 17.84 -9.50
N SER A 259 -2.64 16.68 -9.11
CA SER A 259 -3.11 16.47 -7.73
C SER A 259 -1.93 16.48 -6.73
N LEU A 260 -0.81 15.83 -7.07
CA LEU A 260 0.39 15.85 -6.24
C LEU A 260 0.96 17.27 -6.08
N ARG A 261 0.96 18.09 -7.14
CA ARG A 261 1.37 19.51 -7.02
C ARG A 261 0.47 20.27 -6.06
N LYS A 262 -0.87 20.14 -6.19
CA LYS A 262 -1.84 20.77 -5.29
C LYS A 262 -1.66 20.28 -3.85
N ALA A 263 -1.42 18.97 -3.65
CA ALA A 263 -1.16 18.39 -2.33
C ALA A 263 0.12 18.97 -1.71
N ALA A 264 1.21 19.12 -2.49
CA ALA A 264 2.44 19.74 -2.03
C ALA A 264 2.21 21.19 -1.59
N SER A 265 1.53 22.00 -2.40
CA SER A 265 1.20 23.39 -2.08
C SER A 265 0.34 23.49 -0.81
N PHE A 266 -0.67 22.61 -0.68
CA PHE A 266 -1.51 22.55 0.52
C PHE A 266 -0.72 22.18 1.78
N LEU A 267 0.10 21.12 1.73
CA LEU A 267 0.89 20.69 2.88
C LEU A 267 1.96 21.73 3.26
N SER A 268 2.57 22.39 2.28
CA SER A 268 3.48 23.53 2.50
C SER A 268 2.76 24.69 3.20
N LEU A 269 1.55 25.03 2.77
CA LEU A 269 0.73 26.05 3.43
C LEU A 269 0.45 25.69 4.89
N VAL A 270 0.01 24.44 5.15
CA VAL A 270 -0.23 23.95 6.52
C VAL A 270 1.04 24.01 7.37
N GLN A 271 2.19 23.64 6.80
CA GLN A 271 3.47 23.70 7.48
C GLN A 271 3.87 25.15 7.85
N HIS A 272 3.69 26.10 6.93
CA HIS A 272 3.95 27.51 7.20
C HIS A 272 3.04 28.10 8.27
N ILE A 273 1.76 27.71 8.29
CA ILE A 273 0.81 28.11 9.35
C ILE A 273 1.25 27.53 10.70
N LYS A 274 1.61 26.24 10.77
CA LYS A 274 2.09 25.58 12.00
C LYS A 274 3.39 26.24 12.51
N ALA A 275 4.29 26.62 11.61
CA ALA A 275 5.55 27.29 11.91
C ALA A 275 5.38 28.80 12.22
N ARG A 276 4.15 29.31 12.30
CA ARG A 276 3.82 30.75 12.54
C ARG A 276 4.55 31.69 11.58
N SER A 277 4.69 31.30 10.30
CA SER A 277 5.35 32.06 9.25
C SER A 277 4.35 32.69 8.28
N PRO A 278 3.64 33.80 8.66
CA PRO A 278 2.52 34.33 7.91
C PRO A 278 2.89 34.77 6.49
N LEU A 279 4.04 35.41 6.31
CA LEU A 279 4.51 35.85 4.98
C LEU A 279 4.70 34.67 4.01
N LYS A 280 5.28 33.55 4.48
CA LYS A 280 5.45 32.35 3.67
C LYS A 280 4.08 31.72 3.35
N ALA A 281 3.17 31.66 4.33
CA ALA A 281 1.82 31.16 4.15
C ALA A 281 1.05 31.98 3.10
N ILE A 282 1.07 33.29 3.18
CA ILE A 282 0.43 34.19 2.21
C ILE A 282 1.04 34.00 0.82
N ARG A 283 2.37 33.96 0.70
CA ARG A 283 3.06 33.73 -0.58
C ARG A 283 2.61 32.40 -1.21
N THR A 284 2.56 31.31 -0.44
CA THR A 284 2.09 30.01 -0.93
C THR A 284 0.63 30.05 -1.37
N ALA A 285 -0.25 30.70 -0.59
CA ALA A 285 -1.67 30.84 -0.93
C ALA A 285 -1.90 31.66 -2.21
N LEU A 286 -1.10 32.69 -2.44
CA LEU A 286 -1.17 33.52 -3.65
C LEU A 286 -0.59 32.82 -4.89
N SER A 287 0.49 32.03 -4.72
CA SER A 287 1.11 31.31 -5.82
C SER A 287 0.27 30.10 -6.29
N ASP A 288 -0.51 29.50 -5.39
CA ASP A 288 -1.42 28.39 -5.71
C ASP A 288 -2.73 28.52 -4.91
N PRO A 289 -3.71 29.27 -5.44
CA PRO A 289 -5.02 29.42 -4.78
C PRO A 289 -5.76 28.08 -4.55
N ALA A 290 -5.43 27.03 -5.31
CA ALA A 290 -6.00 25.71 -5.12
C ALA A 290 -5.56 25.07 -3.78
N ALA A 291 -4.39 25.44 -3.24
CA ALA A 291 -3.95 25.02 -1.91
C ALA A 291 -4.92 25.44 -0.81
N VAL A 292 -5.52 26.64 -0.93
CA VAL A 292 -6.47 27.17 0.05
C VAL A 292 -7.77 26.37 0.05
N ARG A 293 -8.21 25.87 -1.12
CA ARG A 293 -9.43 25.08 -1.25
C ARG A 293 -9.38 23.78 -0.41
N HIS A 294 -8.22 23.16 -0.28
CA HIS A 294 -8.05 21.97 0.55
C HIS A 294 -7.98 22.26 2.05
N MET A 295 -7.88 23.53 2.47
CA MET A 295 -7.94 23.92 3.89
C MET A 295 -9.29 23.60 4.55
N SER A 296 -10.34 23.39 3.77
CA SER A 296 -11.62 22.88 4.30
C SER A 296 -11.49 21.50 4.98
N MET A 297 -10.56 20.64 4.56
CA MET A 297 -10.37 19.31 5.14
C MET A 297 -9.94 19.32 6.62
N PRO A 298 -8.83 19.95 7.03
CA PRO A 298 -8.45 20.03 8.43
C PRO A 298 -9.42 20.83 9.27
N ILE A 299 -10.09 21.84 8.69
CA ILE A 299 -11.15 22.61 9.37
C ILE A 299 -12.35 21.72 9.65
N ALA A 300 -12.82 20.94 8.68
CA ALA A 300 -13.94 20.01 8.86
C ALA A 300 -13.62 18.93 9.92
N VAL A 301 -12.41 18.38 9.92
CA VAL A 301 -11.95 17.41 10.93
C VAL A 301 -11.94 18.04 12.32
N ARG A 302 -11.46 19.28 12.43
CA ARG A 302 -11.41 19.99 13.72
C ARG A 302 -12.80 20.31 14.25
N LEU A 303 -13.70 20.75 13.36
CA LEU A 303 -15.11 21.01 13.71
C LEU A 303 -15.82 19.73 14.17
N LYS A 304 -15.61 18.58 13.49
CA LYS A 304 -16.15 17.29 13.92
C LYS A 304 -15.65 16.87 15.30
N ARG A 305 -14.36 17.07 15.60
CA ARG A 305 -13.79 16.78 16.93
C ARG A 305 -14.39 17.65 18.03
N VAL A 306 -14.54 18.95 17.75
CA VAL A 306 -15.18 19.91 18.69
C VAL A 306 -16.65 19.53 18.90
N ALA A 307 -17.40 19.25 17.85
CA ALA A 307 -18.79 18.80 17.96
C ALA A 307 -18.94 17.51 18.77
N ALA A 308 -18.04 16.53 18.58
CA ALA A 308 -18.03 15.29 19.34
C ALA A 308 -17.74 15.52 20.84
N GLN A 309 -16.85 16.48 21.19
CA GLN A 309 -16.59 16.86 22.57
C GLN A 309 -17.80 17.50 23.25
N PHE A 310 -18.56 18.33 22.54
CA PHE A 310 -19.80 18.93 23.04
C PHE A 310 -20.94 17.91 23.18
N ALA A 311 -21.03 16.89 22.31
CA ALA A 311 -22.02 15.83 22.41
C ALA A 311 -21.81 14.97 23.66
N VAL A 312 -20.56 14.62 24.00
CA VAL A 312 -20.21 13.85 25.21
C VAL A 312 -20.40 14.67 26.49
N GLY A 313 -20.31 16.00 26.43
CA GLY A 313 -20.55 16.90 27.56
C GLY A 313 -22.04 17.18 27.86
N ALA A 314 -22.93 16.86 26.91
CA ALA A 314 -24.38 17.07 27.08
C ALA A 314 -25.11 15.85 27.68
N GLU A 315 -24.40 14.71 27.81
CA GLU A 315 -24.92 13.47 28.44
C GLU A 315 -24.43 13.31 29.92
N ARG A 316 -23.81 14.32 30.48
CA ARG A 316 -23.47 14.43 31.90
C ARG A 316 -24.25 15.58 32.55
#